data_d79412c96f3dd5542249ffe9813c8769
#
_entry.id   d79412c96f3dd5542249ffe9813c8769
#
_cell.length_a   1.000
_cell.length_b   1.000
_cell.length_c   1.000
_cell.angle_alpha   90.00
_cell.angle_beta   90.00
_cell.angle_gamma   90.00
#
_symmetry.space_group_name_H-M   'P 1'
#
loop_
_entity.id
_entity.type
_entity.pdbx_description
1 polymer ?
#
loop_
_entity_poly.entity_id
_entity_poly.type
_entity_poly.pdbx_seq_one_letter_code
_entity_poly.pdbx_strand_id
1 'polypeptide(L)'
;MKKLRLITPKKEIDLSIVIVNFNTGKFISRCLDFIRKNPPKCSYEIFVVDNNSKDNSVEIIKNHYPEVKLIQNSMNLGFSYANNQAIVRSKGRYILVLNPDTIVTRGAFDSMVRFMDAHPETGVGGAKILNFNGSIQYSCRRFPTLIFVFFGRQSVIIRFLPTNRISKKYLMMDEDYSKSMEVDWVFGACMILRRKALEDVGVFDEDYFIFVEDTDLCYRMRKKGWKVHFISDAVIFHHLGVTRDHFWKTTLLNHNLGMFKFFKKHYNPKFFTQFLLSVGLLFRLLFLVVSKITQGFFQG
;
A
#
# COMPACT_ATOMS: atom_id res chain seq x y z
N MET A 1 13.58 14.61 6.30
CA MET A 1 13.78 13.31 5.63
C MET A 1 15.22 13.13 5.20
N LYS A 2 15.92 12.08 5.68
CA LYS A 2 17.24 11.72 5.15
C LYS A 2 17.07 11.28 3.69
N LYS A 3 17.76 11.91 2.73
CA LYS A 3 17.87 11.39 1.37
C LYS A 3 18.63 10.06 1.42
N LEU A 4 17.92 8.95 1.40
CA LEU A 4 18.53 7.64 1.23
C LEU A 4 19.11 7.58 -0.20
N ARG A 5 20.42 7.31 -0.31
CA ARG A 5 21.06 7.11 -1.62
C ARG A 5 20.60 5.76 -2.17
N LEU A 6 19.86 5.76 -3.26
CA LEU A 6 19.56 4.56 -4.02
C LEU A 6 20.84 4.09 -4.73
N ILE A 7 21.02 2.77 -4.80
CA ILE A 7 22.17 2.17 -5.49
C ILE A 7 21.99 2.36 -7.01
N THR A 8 22.97 2.96 -7.67
CA THR A 8 23.02 2.97 -9.13
C THR A 8 23.57 1.60 -9.60
N PRO A 9 22.79 0.77 -10.30
CA PRO A 9 23.20 -0.60 -10.62
C PRO A 9 24.24 -0.65 -11.74
N LYS A 10 25.25 -1.54 -11.61
CA LYS A 10 26.19 -1.90 -12.70
C LYS A 10 25.52 -2.77 -13.79
N LYS A 11 24.42 -3.47 -13.47
CA LYS A 11 23.61 -4.28 -14.41
C LYS A 11 22.17 -3.81 -14.27
N GLU A 12 21.56 -3.44 -15.38
CA GLU A 12 20.17 -3.01 -15.41
C GLU A 12 19.26 -4.20 -15.08
N ILE A 13 18.48 -4.05 -14.03
CA ILE A 13 17.34 -4.90 -13.69
C ILE A 13 16.09 -4.08 -13.95
N ASP A 14 15.09 -4.68 -14.59
CA ASP A 14 13.87 -3.97 -14.90
C ASP A 14 12.98 -3.81 -13.67
N LEU A 15 12.77 -4.91 -12.91
CA LEU A 15 11.79 -4.94 -11.84
C LEU A 15 12.39 -5.51 -10.54
N SER A 16 12.28 -4.77 -9.45
CA SER A 16 12.56 -5.29 -8.10
C SER A 16 11.23 -5.47 -7.36
N ILE A 17 10.86 -6.71 -7.08
CA ILE A 17 9.65 -7.05 -6.31
C ILE A 17 10.03 -7.01 -4.82
N VAL A 18 9.32 -6.21 -4.03
CA VAL A 18 9.54 -6.02 -2.61
C VAL A 18 8.31 -6.45 -1.83
N ILE A 19 8.47 -7.41 -0.94
CA ILE A 19 7.40 -7.98 -0.11
C ILE A 19 7.80 -7.83 1.35
N VAL A 20 6.94 -7.23 2.17
CA VAL A 20 7.10 -7.18 3.63
C VAL A 20 6.27 -8.30 4.26
N ASN A 21 6.93 -9.17 5.03
CA ASN A 21 6.31 -10.28 5.73
C ASN A 21 6.26 -10.04 7.23
N PHE A 22 5.11 -10.33 7.85
CA PHE A 22 4.95 -10.36 9.31
C PHE A 22 3.85 -11.35 9.69
N ASN A 23 4.25 -12.55 10.17
CA ASN A 23 3.35 -13.63 10.56
C ASN A 23 2.34 -14.01 9.44
N THR A 24 2.81 -14.19 8.21
CA THR A 24 1.96 -14.53 7.06
C THR A 24 2.47 -15.76 6.29
N GLY A 25 3.01 -16.77 6.97
CA GLY A 25 3.66 -17.94 6.37
C GLY A 25 2.86 -18.64 5.27
N LYS A 26 1.56 -18.88 5.48
CA LYS A 26 0.69 -19.48 4.46
C LYS A 26 0.48 -18.57 3.24
N PHE A 27 0.44 -17.27 3.47
CA PHE A 27 0.20 -16.30 2.40
C PHE A 27 1.47 -16.01 1.61
N ILE A 28 2.61 -15.82 2.28
CA ILE A 28 3.89 -15.54 1.61
C ILE A 28 4.31 -16.71 0.71
N SER A 29 4.14 -17.96 1.15
CA SER A 29 4.39 -19.13 0.33
C SER A 29 3.55 -19.11 -0.95
N ARG A 30 2.23 -18.91 -0.80
CA ARG A 30 1.31 -18.82 -1.94
C ARG A 30 1.65 -17.65 -2.88
N CYS A 31 2.00 -16.49 -2.33
CA CYS A 31 2.40 -15.32 -3.13
C CYS A 31 3.63 -15.63 -3.98
N LEU A 32 4.68 -16.20 -3.38
CA LEU A 32 5.92 -16.58 -4.06
C LEU A 32 5.70 -17.68 -5.11
N ASP A 33 4.84 -18.67 -4.84
CA ASP A 33 4.45 -19.70 -5.80
C ASP A 33 3.77 -19.10 -7.04
N PHE A 34 2.88 -18.11 -6.85
CA PHE A 34 2.24 -17.44 -7.96
C PHE A 34 3.19 -16.54 -8.75
N ILE A 35 4.19 -15.92 -8.10
CA ILE A 35 5.27 -15.21 -8.81
C ILE A 35 6.08 -16.18 -9.67
N ARG A 36 6.47 -17.34 -9.13
CA ARG A 36 7.17 -18.40 -9.89
C ARG A 36 6.34 -18.94 -11.07
N LYS A 37 5.04 -19.10 -10.86
CA LYS A 37 4.11 -19.59 -11.90
C LYS A 37 3.85 -18.55 -13.00
N ASN A 38 3.90 -17.27 -12.67
CA ASN A 38 3.63 -16.15 -13.55
C ASN A 38 4.75 -15.10 -13.48
N PRO A 39 6.02 -15.49 -13.80
CA PRO A 39 7.15 -14.58 -13.65
C PRO A 39 7.06 -13.41 -14.63
N PRO A 40 7.64 -12.23 -14.27
CA PRO A 40 7.86 -11.17 -15.24
C PRO A 40 8.69 -11.66 -16.43
N LYS A 41 8.39 -11.19 -17.63
CA LYS A 41 9.20 -11.48 -18.83
C LYS A 41 10.50 -10.67 -18.90
N CYS A 42 10.56 -9.58 -18.14
CA CYS A 42 11.76 -8.75 -18.02
C CYS A 42 12.71 -9.26 -16.94
N SER A 43 13.91 -8.69 -16.84
CA SER A 43 14.86 -9.00 -15.77
C SER A 43 14.30 -8.57 -14.41
N TYR A 44 14.34 -9.45 -13.41
CA TYR A 44 13.78 -9.14 -12.09
C TYR A 44 14.58 -9.74 -10.94
N GLU A 45 14.30 -9.23 -9.75
CA GLU A 45 14.77 -9.72 -8.46
C GLU A 45 13.64 -9.65 -7.44
N ILE A 46 13.72 -10.52 -6.42
CA ILE A 46 12.71 -10.56 -5.34
C ILE A 46 13.39 -10.31 -4.01
N PHE A 47 12.88 -9.36 -3.25
CA PHE A 47 13.22 -9.13 -1.85
C PHE A 47 12.03 -9.49 -0.97
N VAL A 48 12.28 -10.23 0.10
CA VAL A 48 11.34 -10.36 1.20
C VAL A 48 11.99 -9.79 2.45
N VAL A 49 11.30 -8.87 3.11
CA VAL A 49 11.71 -8.31 4.41
C VAL A 49 10.82 -8.91 5.48
N ASP A 50 11.37 -9.78 6.29
CA ASP A 50 10.69 -10.35 7.44
C ASP A 50 10.81 -9.44 8.66
N ASN A 51 9.67 -8.97 9.14
CA ASN A 51 9.57 -8.04 10.27
C ASN A 51 9.49 -8.75 11.63
N ASN A 52 10.38 -9.75 11.88
CA ASN A 52 10.42 -10.54 13.10
C ASN A 52 9.17 -11.42 13.28
N SER A 53 8.82 -12.18 12.25
CA SER A 53 7.76 -13.17 12.32
C SER A 53 8.03 -14.24 13.38
N LYS A 54 6.98 -14.73 14.02
CA LYS A 54 7.03 -15.81 15.03
C LYS A 54 6.47 -17.12 14.50
N ASP A 55 5.94 -17.09 13.28
CA ASP A 55 5.50 -18.28 12.55
C ASP A 55 6.65 -18.89 11.73
N ASN A 56 6.36 -19.89 10.92
CA ASN A 56 7.33 -20.58 10.07
C ASN A 56 7.68 -19.83 8.76
N SER A 57 7.30 -18.55 8.60
CA SER A 57 7.53 -17.78 7.36
C SER A 57 8.99 -17.79 6.91
N VAL A 58 9.92 -17.52 7.84
CA VAL A 58 11.36 -17.45 7.54
C VAL A 58 11.91 -18.79 7.09
N GLU A 59 11.50 -19.88 7.73
CA GLU A 59 11.91 -21.25 7.38
C GLU A 59 11.39 -21.62 5.99
N ILE A 60 10.13 -21.36 5.71
CA ILE A 60 9.53 -21.58 4.39
C ILE A 60 10.33 -20.84 3.30
N ILE A 61 10.63 -19.56 3.50
CA ILE A 61 11.34 -18.76 2.50
C ILE A 61 12.74 -19.33 2.26
N LYS A 62 13.50 -19.64 3.32
CA LYS A 62 14.87 -20.16 3.21
C LYS A 62 14.94 -21.52 2.51
N ASN A 63 14.00 -22.41 2.84
CA ASN A 63 14.03 -23.78 2.35
C ASN A 63 13.47 -23.94 0.93
N HIS A 64 12.47 -23.13 0.56
CA HIS A 64 11.73 -23.32 -0.68
C HIS A 64 11.96 -22.25 -1.75
N TYR A 65 12.53 -21.07 -1.39
CA TYR A 65 12.67 -19.93 -2.31
C TYR A 65 14.09 -19.34 -2.28
N PRO A 66 15.12 -20.11 -2.72
CA PRO A 66 16.53 -19.69 -2.65
C PRO A 66 16.86 -18.48 -3.54
N GLU A 67 16.00 -18.16 -4.54
CA GLU A 67 16.13 -16.97 -5.37
C GLU A 67 15.73 -15.67 -4.65
N VAL A 68 15.04 -15.77 -3.52
CA VAL A 68 14.56 -14.62 -2.75
C VAL A 68 15.69 -14.05 -1.89
N LYS A 69 15.91 -12.76 -2.00
CA LYS A 69 16.82 -12.01 -1.13
C LYS A 69 16.10 -11.67 0.17
N LEU A 70 16.29 -12.52 1.18
CA LEU A 70 15.65 -12.37 2.49
C LEU A 70 16.42 -11.38 3.39
N ILE A 71 15.72 -10.39 3.91
CA ILE A 71 16.17 -9.47 4.96
C ILE A 71 15.37 -9.80 6.22
N GLN A 72 16.06 -10.07 7.34
CA GLN A 72 15.42 -10.40 8.60
C GLN A 72 15.65 -9.29 9.62
N ASN A 73 14.58 -8.74 10.16
CA ASN A 73 14.61 -7.76 11.24
C ASN A 73 14.50 -8.45 12.62
N SER A 74 15.17 -7.92 13.62
CA SER A 74 15.09 -8.41 15.01
C SER A 74 13.82 -7.95 15.75
N MET A 75 13.07 -7.00 15.16
CA MET A 75 11.80 -6.48 15.67
C MET A 75 10.91 -6.02 14.51
N ASN A 76 9.62 -5.86 14.76
CA ASN A 76 8.72 -5.27 13.77
C ASN A 76 8.94 -3.75 13.68
N LEU A 77 9.58 -3.32 12.59
CA LEU A 77 9.92 -1.92 12.31
C LEU A 77 8.84 -1.16 11.52
N GLY A 78 7.71 -1.81 11.23
CA GLY A 78 6.64 -1.24 10.43
C GLY A 78 6.82 -1.43 8.92
N PHE A 79 5.77 -1.09 8.18
CA PHE A 79 5.69 -1.33 6.73
C PHE A 79 6.62 -0.40 5.94
N SER A 80 6.63 0.89 6.27
CA SER A 80 7.45 1.89 5.58
C SER A 80 8.93 1.60 5.68
N TYR A 81 9.42 1.39 6.90
CA TYR A 81 10.84 1.10 7.15
C TYR A 81 11.28 -0.20 6.47
N ALA A 82 10.49 -1.26 6.60
CA ALA A 82 10.80 -2.55 5.99
C ALA A 82 10.87 -2.47 4.46
N ASN A 83 9.90 -1.81 3.81
CA ASN A 83 9.97 -1.57 2.37
C ASN A 83 11.24 -0.78 1.99
N ASN A 84 11.56 0.28 2.73
CA ASN A 84 12.74 1.10 2.45
C ASN A 84 14.04 0.30 2.51
N GLN A 85 14.17 -0.67 3.43
CA GLN A 85 15.35 -1.53 3.51
C GLN A 85 15.59 -2.31 2.19
N ALA A 86 14.53 -2.80 1.56
CA ALA A 86 14.64 -3.49 0.27
C ALA A 86 14.80 -2.49 -0.89
N ILE A 87 14.04 -1.39 -0.89
CA ILE A 87 14.08 -0.37 -1.95
C ILE A 87 15.51 0.17 -2.15
N VAL A 88 16.22 0.49 -1.05
CA VAL A 88 17.57 1.03 -1.14
C VAL A 88 18.62 0.01 -1.59
N ARG A 89 18.35 -1.29 -1.41
CA ARG A 89 19.21 -2.40 -1.87
C ARG A 89 18.86 -2.89 -3.27
N SER A 90 17.67 -2.57 -3.73
CA SER A 90 17.15 -3.01 -5.03
C SER A 90 17.84 -2.31 -6.20
N LYS A 91 17.83 -2.95 -7.38
CA LYS A 91 18.50 -2.47 -8.59
C LYS A 91 17.56 -2.22 -9.76
N GLY A 92 16.28 -2.56 -9.64
CA GLY A 92 15.29 -2.40 -10.70
C GLY A 92 15.06 -0.93 -11.05
N ARG A 93 14.90 -0.62 -12.33
CA ARG A 93 14.41 0.70 -12.77
C ARG A 93 12.99 0.97 -12.30
N TYR A 94 12.25 -0.10 -12.00
CA TYR A 94 10.98 -0.08 -11.29
C TYR A 94 11.06 -0.91 -10.01
N ILE A 95 10.36 -0.47 -8.98
CA ILE A 95 10.19 -1.18 -7.72
C ILE A 95 8.71 -1.51 -7.57
N LEU A 96 8.37 -2.78 -7.41
CA LEU A 96 7.01 -3.23 -7.13
C LEU A 96 6.90 -3.58 -5.65
N VAL A 97 6.16 -2.77 -4.91
CA VAL A 97 5.73 -3.10 -3.55
C VAL A 97 4.52 -4.03 -3.68
N LEU A 98 4.59 -5.18 -3.02
CA LEU A 98 3.57 -6.24 -3.11
C LEU A 98 3.28 -6.81 -1.73
N ASN A 99 2.01 -6.90 -1.34
CA ASN A 99 1.63 -7.55 -0.10
C ASN A 99 1.75 -9.09 -0.19
N PRO A 100 2.11 -9.78 0.92
CA PRO A 100 2.26 -11.23 0.94
C PRO A 100 0.93 -12.00 0.74
N ASP A 101 -0.22 -11.34 0.97
CA ASP A 101 -1.57 -11.92 0.82
C ASP A 101 -2.20 -11.64 -0.56
N THR A 102 -1.34 -11.45 -1.58
CA THR A 102 -1.74 -11.24 -2.98
C THR A 102 -1.50 -12.47 -3.85
N ILE A 103 -2.29 -12.59 -4.91
CA ILE A 103 -2.10 -13.54 -6.01
C ILE A 103 -1.98 -12.75 -7.30
N VAL A 104 -0.82 -12.82 -7.92
CA VAL A 104 -0.54 -12.13 -9.17
C VAL A 104 -1.02 -12.98 -10.33
N THR A 105 -1.85 -12.42 -11.22
CA THR A 105 -2.33 -13.11 -12.40
C THR A 105 -1.29 -13.09 -13.52
N ARG A 106 -1.47 -13.97 -14.51
CA ARG A 106 -0.58 -14.05 -15.67
C ARG A 106 -0.53 -12.72 -16.43
N GLY A 107 0.67 -12.21 -16.66
CA GLY A 107 0.91 -10.96 -17.42
C GLY A 107 0.72 -9.66 -16.62
N ALA A 108 0.32 -9.71 -15.34
CA ALA A 108 0.12 -8.50 -14.54
C ALA A 108 1.42 -7.67 -14.38
N PHE A 109 2.55 -8.33 -14.10
CA PHE A 109 3.85 -7.65 -14.04
C PHE A 109 4.23 -6.99 -15.37
N ASP A 110 4.05 -7.73 -16.48
CA ASP A 110 4.37 -7.23 -17.82
C ASP A 110 3.49 -6.03 -18.19
N SER A 111 2.21 -6.06 -17.78
CA SER A 111 1.28 -4.93 -18.01
C SER A 111 1.71 -3.70 -17.23
N MET A 112 2.16 -3.87 -15.97
CA MET A 112 2.69 -2.76 -15.18
C MET A 112 3.95 -2.16 -15.82
N VAL A 113 4.93 -2.99 -16.17
CA VAL A 113 6.20 -2.52 -16.76
C VAL A 113 5.93 -1.81 -18.09
N ARG A 114 5.12 -2.40 -18.99
CA ARG A 114 4.75 -1.76 -20.26
C ARG A 114 4.04 -0.42 -20.06
N PHE A 115 3.13 -0.35 -19.09
CA PHE A 115 2.44 0.91 -18.78
C PHE A 115 3.42 1.97 -18.33
N MET A 116 4.32 1.63 -17.42
CA MET A 116 5.35 2.57 -16.95
C MET A 116 6.31 3.00 -18.07
N ASP A 117 6.65 2.11 -19.00
CA ASP A 117 7.49 2.43 -20.16
C ASP A 117 6.77 3.38 -21.13
N ALA A 118 5.47 3.17 -21.35
CA ALA A 118 4.66 4.03 -22.23
C ALA A 118 4.32 5.40 -21.61
N HIS A 119 4.42 5.55 -20.28
CA HIS A 119 4.04 6.77 -19.56
C HIS A 119 5.20 7.28 -18.69
N PRO A 120 6.21 7.95 -19.27
CA PRO A 120 7.42 8.39 -18.54
C PRO A 120 7.13 9.39 -17.41
N GLU A 121 6.02 10.11 -17.47
CA GLU A 121 5.54 11.02 -16.42
C GLU A 121 4.95 10.31 -15.20
N THR A 122 4.70 8.99 -15.28
CA THR A 122 4.13 8.20 -14.18
C THR A 122 5.21 7.85 -13.15
N GLY A 123 5.04 8.35 -11.95
CA GLY A 123 5.89 8.00 -10.80
C GLY A 123 5.40 6.76 -10.06
N VAL A 124 4.07 6.57 -10.01
CA VAL A 124 3.40 5.47 -9.29
C VAL A 124 2.29 4.86 -10.14
N GLY A 125 2.26 3.54 -10.24
CA GLY A 125 1.16 2.79 -10.83
C GLY A 125 0.57 1.79 -9.83
N GLY A 126 -0.77 1.71 -9.72
CA GLY A 126 -1.47 0.73 -8.90
C GLY A 126 -2.19 -0.30 -9.75
N ALA A 127 -2.19 -1.56 -9.31
CA ALA A 127 -2.90 -2.64 -9.98
C ALA A 127 -4.43 -2.57 -9.78
N LYS A 128 -5.15 -3.22 -10.69
CA LYS A 128 -6.54 -3.60 -10.50
C LYS A 128 -6.63 -4.74 -9.49
N ILE A 129 -7.17 -4.44 -8.33
CA ILE A 129 -7.28 -5.40 -7.23
C ILE A 129 -8.68 -5.99 -7.21
N LEU A 130 -8.76 -7.32 -7.19
CA LEU A 130 -10.01 -8.06 -7.10
C LEU A 130 -10.10 -8.84 -5.78
N ASN A 131 -11.31 -9.01 -5.30
CA ASN A 131 -11.65 -10.01 -4.29
C ASN A 131 -11.66 -11.40 -4.93
N PHE A 132 -11.56 -12.47 -4.14
CA PHE A 132 -11.61 -13.85 -4.66
C PHE A 132 -12.96 -14.24 -5.31
N ASN A 133 -14.02 -13.48 -5.05
CA ASN A 133 -15.30 -13.62 -5.74
C ASN A 133 -15.37 -12.82 -7.07
N GLY A 134 -14.24 -12.24 -7.52
CA GLY A 134 -14.18 -11.46 -8.75
C GLY A 134 -14.64 -10.00 -8.64
N SER A 135 -15.20 -9.58 -7.51
CA SER A 135 -15.61 -8.18 -7.33
C SER A 135 -14.40 -7.26 -7.16
N ILE A 136 -14.53 -6.01 -7.62
CA ILE A 136 -13.45 -5.01 -7.54
C ILE A 136 -13.25 -4.56 -6.09
N GLN A 137 -11.98 -4.55 -5.66
CA GLN A 137 -11.56 -3.78 -4.51
C GLN A 137 -11.23 -2.37 -4.97
N TYR A 138 -12.04 -1.39 -4.56
CA TYR A 138 -11.77 0.02 -4.88
C TYR A 138 -10.44 0.44 -4.22
N SER A 139 -9.33 0.26 -4.94
CA SER A 139 -7.96 0.51 -4.48
C SER A 139 -7.44 1.90 -4.84
N CYS A 140 -8.22 2.65 -5.61
CA CYS A 140 -7.92 4.03 -5.98
C CYS A 140 -8.72 5.00 -5.11
N ARG A 141 -8.15 6.18 -4.86
CA ARG A 141 -8.76 7.19 -3.99
C ARG A 141 -8.42 8.59 -4.46
N ARG A 142 -9.25 9.57 -4.05
CA ARG A 142 -8.88 10.98 -4.03
C ARG A 142 -8.07 11.28 -2.76
N PHE A 143 -7.26 12.35 -2.76
CA PHE A 143 -6.57 12.74 -1.54
C PHE A 143 -7.54 13.09 -0.43
N PRO A 144 -7.22 12.73 0.82
CA PRO A 144 -8.07 13.04 1.94
C PRO A 144 -8.15 14.56 2.15
N THR A 145 -9.37 15.07 2.29
CA THR A 145 -9.66 16.45 2.71
C THR A 145 -10.14 16.44 4.16
N LEU A 146 -10.16 17.62 4.83
CA LEU A 146 -10.67 17.72 6.20
C LEU A 146 -12.11 17.20 6.32
N ILE A 147 -12.95 17.49 5.33
CA ILE A 147 -14.34 16.99 5.27
C ILE A 147 -14.36 15.48 5.26
N PHE A 148 -13.38 14.86 4.60
CA PHE A 148 -13.29 13.41 4.46
C PHE A 148 -13.01 12.69 5.79
N VAL A 149 -12.36 13.31 6.75
CA VAL A 149 -12.19 12.74 8.12
C VAL A 149 -13.55 12.38 8.70
N PHE A 150 -14.57 13.19 8.43
CA PHE A 150 -15.93 12.99 8.91
C PHE A 150 -16.76 12.08 8.00
N PHE A 151 -16.49 12.02 6.71
CA PHE A 151 -17.26 11.29 5.68
C PHE A 151 -16.51 10.12 5.04
N GLY A 152 -15.29 9.78 5.48
CA GLY A 152 -14.50 8.66 4.94
C GLY A 152 -15.08 7.29 5.30
N ARG A 153 -14.63 6.23 4.62
CA ARG A 153 -15.11 4.83 4.73
C ARG A 153 -15.27 4.30 6.16
N GLN A 154 -14.55 4.87 7.11
CA GLN A 154 -14.61 4.49 8.53
C GLN A 154 -15.30 5.58 9.38
N SER A 155 -16.08 6.47 8.78
CA SER A 155 -16.81 7.48 9.53
C SER A 155 -18.15 6.94 10.02
N VAL A 156 -18.63 7.54 11.09
CA VAL A 156 -19.99 7.27 11.63
C VAL A 156 -21.06 7.45 10.55
N ILE A 157 -20.89 8.44 9.70
CA ILE A 157 -21.88 8.81 8.67
C ILE A 157 -22.03 7.72 7.61
N ILE A 158 -20.94 7.05 7.21
CA ILE A 158 -21.02 5.93 6.23
C ILE A 158 -21.82 4.75 6.78
N ARG A 159 -21.79 4.52 8.10
CA ARG A 159 -22.59 3.43 8.69
C ARG A 159 -24.08 3.64 8.47
N PHE A 160 -24.54 4.88 8.50
CA PHE A 160 -25.95 5.25 8.30
C PHE A 160 -26.28 5.59 6.85
N LEU A 161 -25.30 6.09 6.08
CA LEU A 161 -25.44 6.48 4.67
C LEU A 161 -24.28 5.92 3.84
N PRO A 162 -24.23 4.59 3.61
CA PRO A 162 -23.07 3.91 2.99
C PRO A 162 -22.81 4.35 1.55
N THR A 163 -23.82 4.83 0.85
CA THR A 163 -23.75 5.25 -0.56
C THR A 163 -23.82 6.75 -0.76
N ASN A 164 -23.47 7.56 0.29
CA ASN A 164 -23.51 8.99 0.15
C ASN A 164 -22.53 9.49 -0.94
N ARG A 165 -22.90 10.59 -1.62
CA ARG A 165 -22.19 11.14 -2.78
C ARG A 165 -20.74 11.51 -2.49
N ILE A 166 -20.44 11.97 -1.27
CA ILE A 166 -19.09 12.36 -0.85
C ILE A 166 -18.18 11.14 -0.77
N SER A 167 -18.66 10.06 -0.14
CA SER A 167 -17.91 8.81 -0.02
C SER A 167 -17.69 8.14 -1.37
N LYS A 168 -18.69 8.09 -2.25
CA LYS A 168 -18.56 7.57 -3.61
C LYS A 168 -17.47 8.30 -4.38
N LYS A 169 -17.49 9.63 -4.37
CA LYS A 169 -16.49 10.47 -5.05
C LYS A 169 -15.08 10.23 -4.51
N TYR A 170 -14.91 10.17 -3.19
CA TYR A 170 -13.61 9.91 -2.57
C TYR A 170 -13.10 8.51 -2.87
N LEU A 171 -13.97 7.51 -2.74
CA LEU A 171 -13.64 6.10 -2.99
C LEU A 171 -13.55 5.78 -4.48
N MET A 172 -13.82 6.76 -5.34
CA MET A 172 -13.82 6.61 -6.80
C MET A 172 -14.70 5.44 -7.26
N MET A 173 -15.88 5.24 -6.62
CA MET A 173 -16.73 4.06 -6.86
C MET A 173 -17.49 4.12 -8.19
N ASP A 174 -17.66 5.32 -8.74
CA ASP A 174 -18.40 5.56 -9.98
C ASP A 174 -17.48 5.64 -11.22
N GLU A 175 -16.15 5.38 -11.05
CA GLU A 175 -15.18 5.40 -12.14
C GLU A 175 -15.17 4.09 -12.94
N ASP A 176 -14.77 4.17 -14.21
CA ASP A 176 -14.67 3.00 -15.11
C ASP A 176 -13.35 2.24 -14.89
N TYR A 177 -13.36 1.23 -14.06
CA TYR A 177 -12.21 0.36 -13.77
C TYR A 177 -11.86 -0.63 -14.91
N SER A 178 -12.51 -0.53 -16.07
CA SER A 178 -12.07 -1.25 -17.27
C SER A 178 -10.94 -0.55 -18.00
N LYS A 179 -10.67 0.73 -17.68
CA LYS A 179 -9.65 1.58 -18.29
C LYS A 179 -8.64 2.07 -17.27
N SER A 180 -7.39 2.22 -17.72
CA SER A 180 -6.36 2.90 -16.92
C SER A 180 -6.66 4.39 -16.83
N MET A 181 -6.44 4.98 -15.64
CA MET A 181 -6.79 6.38 -15.38
C MET A 181 -5.83 7.03 -14.39
N GLU A 182 -5.69 8.34 -14.48
CA GLU A 182 -4.97 9.13 -13.49
C GLU A 182 -5.79 9.25 -12.20
N VAL A 183 -5.16 8.99 -11.06
CA VAL A 183 -5.78 8.99 -9.73
C VAL A 183 -4.93 9.79 -8.76
N ASP A 184 -5.46 10.11 -7.57
CA ASP A 184 -4.66 10.82 -6.59
C ASP A 184 -3.69 9.88 -5.85
N TRP A 185 -4.17 8.71 -5.44
CA TRP A 185 -3.33 7.69 -4.81
C TRP A 185 -3.91 6.29 -4.98
N VAL A 186 -3.04 5.28 -4.84
CA VAL A 186 -3.35 3.86 -4.95
C VAL A 186 -2.86 3.10 -3.72
N PHE A 187 -3.47 1.96 -3.42
CA PHE A 187 -3.09 1.11 -2.29
C PHE A 187 -1.70 0.51 -2.45
N GLY A 188 -0.94 0.50 -1.36
CA GLY A 188 0.36 -0.17 -1.26
C GLY A 188 0.30 -1.70 -1.37
N ALA A 189 -0.88 -2.32 -1.53
CA ALA A 189 -1.01 -3.76 -1.69
C ALA A 189 -0.36 -4.31 -2.98
N CYS A 190 -0.39 -3.52 -4.06
CA CYS A 190 0.35 -3.78 -5.30
C CYS A 190 0.59 -2.45 -6.03
N MET A 191 1.79 -1.92 -5.90
CA MET A 191 2.16 -0.57 -6.33
C MET A 191 3.52 -0.60 -7.02
N ILE A 192 3.59 -0.23 -8.31
CA ILE A 192 4.84 -0.06 -9.05
C ILE A 192 5.32 1.39 -8.95
N LEU A 193 6.60 1.55 -8.61
CA LEU A 193 7.26 2.83 -8.36
C LEU A 193 8.39 3.02 -9.36
N ARG A 194 8.49 4.20 -9.98
CA ARG A 194 9.62 4.56 -10.83
C ARG A 194 10.81 4.99 -9.96
N ARG A 195 11.97 4.34 -10.12
CA ARG A 195 13.19 4.69 -9.37
C ARG A 195 13.55 6.16 -9.48
N LYS A 196 13.55 6.73 -10.69
CA LYS A 196 13.83 8.15 -10.92
C LYS A 196 12.88 9.08 -10.13
N ALA A 197 11.61 8.69 -10.00
CA ALA A 197 10.66 9.45 -9.20
C ALA A 197 10.96 9.34 -7.69
N LEU A 198 11.39 8.15 -7.22
CA LEU A 198 11.84 7.99 -5.82
C LEU A 198 13.13 8.77 -5.52
N GLU A 199 14.05 8.88 -6.48
CA GLU A 199 15.25 9.72 -6.35
C GLU A 199 14.91 11.20 -6.18
N ASP A 200 13.84 11.65 -6.82
CA ASP A 200 13.36 13.03 -6.78
C ASP A 200 12.56 13.34 -5.49
N VAL A 201 11.68 12.43 -5.05
CA VAL A 201 10.77 12.68 -3.92
C VAL A 201 11.16 11.99 -2.61
N GLY A 202 12.07 11.02 -2.67
CA GLY A 202 12.41 10.12 -1.57
C GLY A 202 11.48 8.89 -1.51
N VAL A 203 11.85 7.93 -0.69
CA VAL A 203 11.15 6.66 -0.44
C VAL A 203 9.97 6.86 0.54
N PHE A 204 9.40 5.79 1.09
CA PHE A 204 8.36 5.90 2.12
C PHE A 204 8.84 6.70 3.32
N ASP A 205 7.94 7.48 3.91
CA ASP A 205 8.23 8.21 5.15
C ASP A 205 8.08 7.27 6.36
N GLU A 206 9.17 7.04 7.06
CA GLU A 206 9.25 6.08 8.17
C GLU A 206 8.51 6.52 9.44
N ASP A 207 8.05 7.76 9.49
CA ASP A 207 7.15 8.23 10.54
C ASP A 207 5.78 7.53 10.48
N TYR A 208 5.41 6.93 9.32
CA TYR A 208 4.25 6.07 9.19
C TYR A 208 4.65 4.61 9.43
N PHE A 209 4.25 4.06 10.57
CA PHE A 209 4.52 2.65 10.89
C PHE A 209 3.81 1.71 9.91
N ILE A 210 2.52 1.96 9.65
CA ILE A 210 1.68 1.28 8.67
C ILE A 210 0.43 2.14 8.42
N PHE A 211 -0.10 2.13 7.19
CA PHE A 211 -1.19 2.94 6.66
C PHE A 211 -0.83 4.41 6.47
N VAL A 212 -1.38 5.00 5.42
CA VAL A 212 -1.19 6.38 4.97
C VAL A 212 0.20 6.67 4.36
N GLU A 213 1.19 5.77 4.48
CA GLU A 213 2.50 5.89 3.81
C GLU A 213 2.37 5.92 2.28
N ASP A 214 1.44 5.13 1.72
CA ASP A 214 1.11 5.09 0.29
C ASP A 214 0.47 6.40 -0.16
N THR A 215 -0.47 6.92 0.63
CA THR A 215 -1.10 8.23 0.42
C THR A 215 -0.07 9.36 0.47
N ASP A 216 0.84 9.34 1.47
CA ASP A 216 1.91 10.32 1.62
C ASP A 216 2.87 10.30 0.43
N LEU A 217 3.30 9.11 0.00
CA LEU A 217 4.21 8.97 -1.14
C LEU A 217 3.56 9.50 -2.42
N CYS A 218 2.31 9.11 -2.71
CA CYS A 218 1.58 9.60 -3.88
C CYS A 218 1.38 11.12 -3.83
N TYR A 219 1.11 11.68 -2.65
CA TYR A 219 0.97 13.12 -2.49
C TYR A 219 2.27 13.87 -2.78
N ARG A 220 3.43 13.35 -2.30
CA ARG A 220 4.75 13.91 -2.61
C ARG A 220 5.09 13.79 -4.09
N MET A 221 4.75 12.66 -4.74
CA MET A 221 4.88 12.46 -6.18
C MET A 221 4.12 13.54 -6.94
N ARG A 222 2.83 13.73 -6.64
CA ARG A 222 1.98 14.75 -7.27
C ARG A 222 2.51 16.17 -7.07
N LYS A 223 3.00 16.51 -5.88
CA LYS A 223 3.61 17.82 -5.60
C LYS A 223 4.87 18.10 -6.45
N LYS A 224 5.55 17.08 -6.91
CA LYS A 224 6.73 17.17 -7.77
C LYS A 224 6.41 17.04 -9.25
N GLY A 225 5.13 16.95 -9.62
CA GLY A 225 4.68 16.85 -11.02
C GLY A 225 4.63 15.42 -11.56
N TRP A 226 4.97 14.39 -10.76
CA TRP A 226 4.79 13.00 -11.15
C TRP A 226 3.32 12.60 -11.10
N LYS A 227 2.88 11.82 -12.09
CA LYS A 227 1.52 11.28 -12.11
C LYS A 227 1.40 9.98 -11.34
N VAL A 228 0.20 9.73 -10.84
CA VAL A 228 -0.20 8.44 -10.23
C VAL A 228 -1.30 7.85 -11.11
N HIS A 229 -1.15 6.59 -11.53
CA HIS A 229 -2.13 5.93 -12.38
C HIS A 229 -2.65 4.63 -11.76
N PHE A 230 -3.91 4.36 -11.99
CA PHE A 230 -4.48 3.02 -11.93
C PHE A 230 -4.24 2.32 -13.26
N ILE A 231 -3.81 1.05 -13.24
CA ILE A 231 -3.47 0.25 -14.41
C ILE A 231 -4.49 -0.89 -14.53
N SER A 232 -5.44 -0.78 -15.43
CA SER A 232 -6.57 -1.71 -15.58
C SER A 232 -6.15 -3.12 -15.99
N ASP A 233 -5.09 -3.25 -16.79
CA ASP A 233 -4.62 -4.53 -17.34
C ASP A 233 -3.73 -5.31 -16.37
N ALA A 234 -3.30 -4.68 -15.28
CA ALA A 234 -2.53 -5.34 -14.22
C ALA A 234 -3.46 -5.87 -13.14
N VAL A 235 -3.92 -7.10 -13.28
CA VAL A 235 -4.92 -7.69 -12.38
C VAL A 235 -4.24 -8.55 -11.30
N ILE A 236 -4.63 -8.33 -10.04
CA ILE A 236 -4.24 -9.18 -8.91
C ILE A 236 -5.47 -9.51 -8.05
N PHE A 237 -5.40 -10.63 -7.32
CA PHE A 237 -6.32 -10.90 -6.21
C PHE A 237 -5.64 -10.58 -4.89
N HIS A 238 -6.40 -10.03 -3.95
CA HIS A 238 -5.88 -9.66 -2.64
C HIS A 238 -6.84 -10.12 -1.54
N HIS A 239 -6.31 -10.77 -0.52
CA HIS A 239 -7.07 -11.24 0.62
C HIS A 239 -7.26 -10.12 1.63
N LEU A 240 -8.38 -9.39 1.53
CA LEU A 240 -8.67 -8.32 2.49
C LEU A 240 -8.79 -8.87 3.92
N GLY A 241 -8.00 -8.30 4.81
CA GLY A 241 -8.26 -8.44 6.24
C GLY A 241 -7.33 -9.33 7.03
N VAL A 242 -6.43 -10.10 6.40
CA VAL A 242 -5.51 -11.01 7.12
C VAL A 242 -4.77 -10.30 8.25
N THR A 243 -4.08 -9.23 7.94
CA THR A 243 -3.35 -8.43 8.94
C THR A 243 -4.28 -7.53 9.75
N ARG A 244 -5.33 -6.99 9.12
CA ARG A 244 -6.25 -6.03 9.73
C ARG A 244 -7.11 -6.64 10.84
N ASP A 245 -7.63 -7.84 10.62
CA ASP A 245 -8.58 -8.46 11.57
C ASP A 245 -7.84 -9.06 12.77
N HIS A 246 -6.61 -9.56 12.59
CA HIS A 246 -5.77 -10.03 13.70
C HIS A 246 -5.29 -8.87 14.60
N PHE A 247 -5.00 -7.70 14.03
CA PHE A 247 -4.43 -6.54 14.73
C PHE A 247 -5.33 -5.30 14.64
N TRP A 248 -6.65 -5.46 14.73
CA TRP A 248 -7.61 -4.39 14.48
C TRP A 248 -7.39 -3.14 15.34
N LYS A 249 -7.00 -3.28 16.62
CA LYS A 249 -6.70 -2.15 17.52
C LYS A 249 -5.52 -1.34 16.99
N THR A 250 -4.43 -2.02 16.67
CA THR A 250 -3.21 -1.41 16.10
C THR A 250 -3.51 -0.77 14.73
N THR A 251 -4.33 -1.43 13.91
CA THR A 251 -4.78 -0.91 12.61
C THR A 251 -5.55 0.40 12.76
N LEU A 252 -6.52 0.46 13.66
CA LEU A 252 -7.31 1.67 13.90
C LEU A 252 -6.45 2.82 14.42
N LEU A 253 -5.59 2.53 15.39
CA LEU A 253 -4.71 3.52 16.00
C LEU A 253 -3.74 4.10 14.95
N ASN A 254 -2.99 3.23 14.24
CA ASN A 254 -2.01 3.68 13.26
C ASN A 254 -2.64 4.44 12.10
N HIS A 255 -3.82 4.01 11.62
CA HIS A 255 -4.53 4.76 10.57
C HIS A 255 -4.93 6.17 11.04
N ASN A 256 -5.44 6.32 12.26
CA ASN A 256 -5.82 7.65 12.78
C ASN A 256 -4.59 8.52 13.03
N LEU A 257 -3.52 7.98 13.61
CA LEU A 257 -2.25 8.69 13.79
C LEU A 257 -1.62 9.07 12.45
N GLY A 258 -1.65 8.15 11.48
CA GLY A 258 -1.18 8.41 10.12
C GLY A 258 -1.93 9.55 9.45
N MET A 259 -3.27 9.57 9.54
CA MET A 259 -4.08 10.66 9.02
C MET A 259 -3.76 12.00 9.68
N PHE A 260 -3.59 12.01 11.00
CA PHE A 260 -3.18 13.23 11.72
C PHE A 260 -1.82 13.76 11.24
N LYS A 261 -0.82 12.85 11.12
CA LYS A 261 0.51 13.18 10.60
C LYS A 261 0.45 13.72 9.17
N PHE A 262 -0.36 13.07 8.31
CA PHE A 262 -0.55 13.48 6.92
C PHE A 262 -1.10 14.92 6.81
N PHE A 263 -2.16 15.22 7.56
CA PHE A 263 -2.72 16.59 7.56
C PHE A 263 -1.75 17.61 8.13
N LYS A 264 -1.08 17.30 9.23
CA LYS A 264 -0.07 18.18 9.82
C LYS A 264 1.07 18.47 8.84
N LYS A 265 1.57 17.45 8.17
CA LYS A 265 2.71 17.54 7.24
C LYS A 265 2.39 18.32 5.97
N HIS A 266 1.21 18.05 5.37
CA HIS A 266 0.92 18.51 4.02
C HIS A 266 0.00 19.74 3.95
N TYR A 267 -0.85 19.93 4.92
CA TYR A 267 -1.80 21.05 4.95
C TYR A 267 -1.43 22.13 5.95
N ASN A 268 -0.50 21.85 6.87
CA ASN A 268 -0.04 22.77 7.92
C ASN A 268 -1.21 23.57 8.54
N PRO A 269 -2.21 22.89 9.11
CA PRO A 269 -3.43 23.53 9.55
C PRO A 269 -3.17 24.51 10.71
N LYS A 270 -3.86 25.66 10.71
CA LYS A 270 -3.83 26.58 11.85
C LYS A 270 -4.27 25.86 13.13
N PHE A 271 -3.86 26.37 14.30
CA PHE A 271 -4.11 25.74 15.61
C PHE A 271 -5.57 25.28 15.79
N PHE A 272 -6.53 26.12 15.48
CA PHE A 272 -7.95 25.78 15.62
C PHE A 272 -8.37 24.61 14.70
N THR A 273 -7.93 24.63 13.46
CA THR A 273 -8.20 23.52 12.52
C THR A 273 -7.51 22.22 12.95
N GLN A 274 -6.30 22.31 13.52
CA GLN A 274 -5.57 21.16 14.08
C GLN A 274 -6.32 20.59 15.29
N PHE A 275 -6.86 21.44 16.17
CA PHE A 275 -7.68 21.03 17.30
C PHE A 275 -8.96 20.30 16.83
N LEU A 276 -9.71 20.87 15.87
CA LEU A 276 -10.89 20.23 15.30
C LEU A 276 -10.56 18.88 14.64
N LEU A 277 -9.45 18.81 13.92
CA LEU A 277 -8.97 17.55 13.33
C LEU A 277 -8.71 16.50 14.42
N SER A 278 -8.01 16.87 15.49
CA SER A 278 -7.71 15.98 16.62
C SER A 278 -8.98 15.45 17.27
N VAL A 279 -9.94 16.34 17.54
CA VAL A 279 -11.23 15.98 18.11
C VAL A 279 -12.01 15.05 17.17
N GLY A 280 -12.07 15.37 15.88
CA GLY A 280 -12.76 14.53 14.88
C GLY A 280 -12.15 13.14 14.75
N LEU A 281 -10.82 13.02 14.75
CA LEU A 281 -10.12 11.73 14.72
C LEU A 281 -10.31 10.93 16.02
N LEU A 282 -10.35 11.60 17.17
CA LEU A 282 -10.64 10.95 18.46
C LEU A 282 -12.07 10.40 18.49
N PHE A 283 -13.07 11.19 18.11
CA PHE A 283 -14.46 10.72 18.00
C PHE A 283 -14.59 9.53 17.04
N ARG A 284 -13.93 9.60 15.89
CA ARG A 284 -13.88 8.50 14.94
C ARG A 284 -13.27 7.26 15.55
N LEU A 285 -12.14 7.37 16.27
CA LEU A 285 -11.47 6.24 16.92
C LEU A 285 -12.39 5.60 17.97
N LEU A 286 -12.98 6.38 18.86
CA LEU A 286 -13.91 5.91 19.89
C LEU A 286 -15.10 5.19 19.27
N PHE A 287 -15.73 5.78 18.25
CA PHE A 287 -16.85 5.16 17.54
C PHE A 287 -16.47 3.79 16.93
N LEU A 288 -15.31 3.69 16.27
CA LEU A 288 -14.86 2.44 15.66
C LEU A 288 -14.54 1.37 16.70
N VAL A 289 -13.96 1.74 17.83
CA VAL A 289 -13.71 0.82 18.96
C VAL A 289 -15.03 0.29 19.50
N VAL A 290 -15.99 1.16 19.83
CA VAL A 290 -17.31 0.76 20.31
C VAL A 290 -18.02 -0.13 19.29
N SER A 291 -18.02 0.28 18.01
CA SER A 291 -18.65 -0.49 16.93
C SER A 291 -18.05 -1.91 16.79
N LYS A 292 -16.74 -2.08 16.97
CA LYS A 292 -16.09 -3.38 16.87
C LYS A 292 -16.39 -4.25 18.10
N ILE A 293 -16.46 -3.66 19.30
CA ILE A 293 -16.84 -4.36 20.53
C ILE A 293 -18.28 -4.87 20.43
N THR A 294 -19.22 -4.01 20.02
CA THR A 294 -20.63 -4.40 19.86
C THR A 294 -20.83 -5.49 18.82
N GLN A 295 -20.10 -5.49 17.69
CA GLN A 295 -20.16 -6.57 16.71
C GLN A 295 -19.66 -7.91 17.27
N GLY A 296 -18.67 -7.92 18.16
CA GLY A 296 -18.17 -9.13 18.84
C GLY A 296 -19.20 -9.73 19.80
N PHE A 297 -20.04 -8.91 20.44
CA PHE A 297 -21.12 -9.38 21.32
C PHE A 297 -22.31 -10.05 20.60
N PHE A 298 -22.51 -9.77 19.29
CA PHE A 298 -23.60 -10.34 18.50
C PHE A 298 -23.17 -11.55 17.65
N GLN A 299 -21.90 -11.93 17.67
CA GLN A 299 -21.35 -13.09 16.94
C GLN A 299 -20.87 -14.22 17.86
N GLY A 300 -20.99 -14.08 19.17
CA GLY A 300 -20.83 -15.15 20.19
C GLY A 300 -22.19 -15.58 20.69
#